data_d5429231562bc6a33fd6d55c1490abfc
#
_entry.id   d5429231562bc6a33fd6d55c1490abfc
#
_cell.length_a   1.000
_cell.length_b   1.000
_cell.length_c   1.000
_cell.angle_alpha   90.00
_cell.angle_beta   90.00
_cell.angle_gamma   90.00
#
_symmetry.space_group_name_H-M   'P 1'
#
loop_
_entity.id
_entity.type
_entity.pdbx_description
1 polymer ?
#
loop_
_entity_poly.entity_id
_entity_poly.type
_entity_poly.pdbx_seq_one_letter_code
_entity_poly.pdbx_strand_id
1 'polypeptide(L)'
;IQKAQQIAGSLDQQQVGTAHLVRGILEIEEDVATFLFSKCGVSMTTLRKGLEKSIVATPKVKGTEKQFLTKPANKALSRAKKLLPDFGDEYISIELMLMGIALGDDETGKLLQAEGATEEALSAAIEELRKGRKVTDQSAESGYNSLKKFAINLNERAESGKLDPSIGRDEEIRRVLHILSRRKKNNPILIGEAGVGKTAIVEGIAWRIVQGDVPENLREKKILTLDIAALIAGAKYKGEFEERLKAILNEISAAAG
;
A
#
# COMPACT_ATOMS: atom_id res chain seq x y z
N ILE A 1 1.20 -12.04 10.99
CA ILE A 1 1.28 -12.80 12.26
C ILE A 1 2.50 -12.34 13.06
N GLN A 2 3.71 -12.37 12.51
CA GLN A 2 4.96 -11.97 13.21
C GLN A 2 4.85 -10.60 13.88
N LYS A 3 4.31 -9.59 13.19
CA LYS A 3 4.11 -8.25 13.75
C LYS A 3 3.17 -8.24 14.95
N ALA A 4 2.07 -9.00 14.88
CA ALA A 4 1.14 -9.14 15.99
C ALA A 4 1.79 -9.83 17.22
N GLN A 5 2.67 -10.80 16.99
CA GLN A 5 3.48 -11.42 18.03
C GLN A 5 4.48 -10.43 18.65
N GLN A 6 5.13 -9.60 17.83
CA GLN A 6 6.00 -8.53 18.35
C GLN A 6 5.25 -7.53 19.22
N ILE A 7 4.03 -7.12 18.80
CA ILE A 7 3.18 -6.22 19.58
C ILE A 7 2.83 -6.86 20.93
N ALA A 8 2.35 -8.12 20.95
CA ALA A 8 2.04 -8.82 22.16
C ALA A 8 3.27 -8.99 23.09
N GLY A 9 4.43 -9.35 22.50
CA GLY A 9 5.68 -9.49 23.24
C GLY A 9 6.15 -8.19 23.89
N SER A 10 6.03 -7.05 23.18
CA SER A 10 6.38 -5.72 23.71
C SER A 10 5.49 -5.26 24.88
N LEU A 11 4.33 -5.90 25.06
CA LEU A 11 3.37 -5.62 26.12
C LEU A 11 3.39 -6.68 27.23
N ASP A 12 4.35 -7.59 27.23
CA ASP A 12 4.44 -8.74 28.14
C ASP A 12 3.21 -9.66 28.05
N GLN A 13 2.62 -9.79 26.85
CA GLN A 13 1.44 -10.62 26.61
C GLN A 13 1.84 -11.89 25.86
N GLN A 14 1.36 -13.04 26.33
CA GLN A 14 1.59 -14.33 25.69
C GLN A 14 0.54 -14.66 24.62
N GLN A 15 -0.65 -14.11 24.78
CA GLN A 15 -1.78 -14.36 23.89
C GLN A 15 -1.84 -13.33 22.77
N VAL A 16 -1.88 -13.81 21.53
CA VAL A 16 -2.07 -12.99 20.33
C VAL A 16 -3.53 -13.14 19.88
N GLY A 17 -4.36 -12.16 20.19
CA GLY A 17 -5.76 -12.11 19.79
C GLY A 17 -5.95 -11.45 18.43
N THR A 18 -7.20 -11.41 17.96
CA THR A 18 -7.61 -10.77 16.72
C THR A 18 -7.30 -9.27 16.69
N ALA A 19 -7.40 -8.57 17.83
CA ALA A 19 -7.02 -7.16 17.95
C ALA A 19 -5.53 -6.93 17.67
N HIS A 20 -4.65 -7.83 18.12
CA HIS A 20 -3.23 -7.78 17.81
C HIS A 20 -2.96 -7.99 16.30
N LEU A 21 -3.73 -8.90 15.67
CA LEU A 21 -3.61 -9.14 14.23
C LEU A 21 -4.01 -7.91 13.42
N VAL A 22 -5.16 -7.29 13.72
CA VAL A 22 -5.61 -6.07 13.04
C VAL A 22 -4.61 -4.93 13.26
N ARG A 23 -4.14 -4.71 14.50
CA ARG A 23 -3.12 -3.70 14.78
C ARG A 23 -1.82 -3.96 14.02
N GLY A 24 -1.36 -5.22 13.98
CA GLY A 24 -0.18 -5.60 13.21
C GLY A 24 -0.33 -5.35 11.70
N ILE A 25 -1.52 -5.58 11.15
CA ILE A 25 -1.83 -5.26 9.75
C ILE A 25 -1.80 -3.75 9.52
N LEU A 26 -2.41 -2.96 10.41
CA LEU A 26 -2.40 -1.49 10.32
C LEU A 26 -0.98 -0.90 10.42
N GLU A 27 -0.03 -1.57 11.06
CA GLU A 27 1.37 -1.12 11.15
C GLU A 27 2.22 -1.53 9.93
N ILE A 28 1.84 -2.56 9.18
CA ILE A 28 2.59 -3.06 8.02
C ILE A 28 2.00 -2.56 6.71
N GLU A 29 0.67 -2.61 6.58
CA GLU A 29 -0.08 -2.32 5.36
C GLU A 29 -1.27 -1.40 5.68
N GLU A 30 -0.97 -0.24 6.26
CA GLU A 30 -1.97 0.76 6.66
C GLU A 30 -2.86 1.18 5.49
N ASP A 31 -2.29 1.33 4.29
CA ASP A 31 -3.02 1.76 3.10
C ASP A 31 -4.12 0.78 2.69
N VAL A 32 -3.79 -0.53 2.66
CA VAL A 32 -4.76 -1.58 2.31
C VAL A 32 -5.88 -1.65 3.34
N ALA A 33 -5.52 -1.69 4.62
CA ALA A 33 -6.50 -1.76 5.70
C ALA A 33 -7.38 -0.49 5.76
N THR A 34 -6.79 0.69 5.60
CA THR A 34 -7.52 1.96 5.59
C THR A 34 -8.45 2.05 4.38
N PHE A 35 -8.02 1.62 3.20
CA PHE A 35 -8.88 1.57 2.01
C PHE A 35 -10.10 0.68 2.27
N LEU A 36 -9.91 -0.57 2.71
CA LEU A 36 -11.00 -1.50 2.94
C LEU A 36 -11.98 -0.96 3.99
N PHE A 37 -11.46 -0.50 5.13
CA PHE A 37 -12.29 0.00 6.22
C PHE A 37 -13.02 1.29 5.85
N SER A 38 -12.39 2.21 5.11
CA SER A 38 -13.06 3.43 4.66
C SER A 38 -14.19 3.13 3.66
N LYS A 39 -14.01 2.17 2.77
CA LYS A 39 -15.07 1.71 1.85
C LYS A 39 -16.26 1.08 2.58
N CYS A 40 -16.00 0.41 3.69
CA CYS A 40 -17.04 -0.13 4.55
C CYS A 40 -17.67 0.91 5.50
N GLY A 41 -17.18 2.16 5.51
CA GLY A 41 -17.67 3.21 6.42
C GLY A 41 -17.10 3.11 7.85
N VAL A 42 -16.10 2.24 8.10
CA VAL A 42 -15.50 2.04 9.43
C VAL A 42 -14.71 3.30 9.85
N SER A 43 -15.04 3.83 11.03
CA SER A 43 -14.28 4.92 11.63
C SER A 43 -12.93 4.42 12.16
N MET A 44 -11.84 4.85 11.51
CA MET A 44 -10.48 4.47 11.94
C MET A 44 -10.16 4.92 13.37
N THR A 45 -10.74 6.03 13.83
CA THR A 45 -10.57 6.52 15.20
C THR A 45 -11.26 5.59 16.21
N THR A 46 -12.49 5.17 15.93
CA THR A 46 -13.24 4.23 16.76
C THR A 46 -12.55 2.86 16.78
N LEU A 47 -12.15 2.39 15.60
CA LEU A 47 -11.44 1.11 15.47
C LEU A 47 -10.15 1.09 16.30
N ARG A 48 -9.28 2.10 16.15
CA ARG A 48 -8.00 2.17 16.89
C ARG A 48 -8.24 2.18 18.41
N LYS A 49 -9.22 2.93 18.91
CA LYS A 49 -9.59 2.94 20.33
C LYS A 49 -10.09 1.58 20.82
N GLY A 50 -10.94 0.93 20.03
CA GLY A 50 -11.47 -0.40 20.36
C GLY A 50 -10.38 -1.48 20.40
N LEU A 51 -9.47 -1.46 19.41
CA LEU A 51 -8.30 -2.37 19.37
C LEU A 51 -7.40 -2.16 20.59
N GLU A 52 -7.09 -0.92 20.94
CA GLU A 52 -6.27 -0.60 22.10
C GLU A 52 -6.90 -1.12 23.39
N LYS A 53 -8.22 -0.91 23.57
CA LYS A 53 -8.97 -1.43 24.71
C LYS A 53 -8.86 -2.95 24.81
N SER A 54 -9.08 -3.68 23.72
CA SER A 54 -9.00 -5.14 23.69
C SER A 54 -7.58 -5.65 23.94
N ILE A 55 -6.56 -4.95 23.40
CA ILE A 55 -5.15 -5.29 23.61
C ILE A 55 -4.76 -5.09 25.09
N VAL A 56 -5.12 -3.95 25.69
CA VAL A 56 -4.82 -3.65 27.09
C VAL A 56 -5.51 -4.63 28.05
N ALA A 57 -6.70 -5.13 27.70
CA ALA A 57 -7.44 -6.12 28.47
C ALA A 57 -6.81 -7.53 28.42
N THR A 58 -5.88 -7.78 27.50
CA THR A 58 -5.20 -9.08 27.38
C THR A 58 -4.25 -9.29 28.56
N PRO A 59 -4.28 -10.46 29.24
CA PRO A 59 -3.45 -10.73 30.42
C PRO A 59 -1.95 -10.62 30.12
N LYS A 60 -1.21 -9.98 31.04
CA LYS A 60 0.25 -9.89 30.98
C LYS A 60 0.88 -11.05 31.75
N VAL A 61 1.94 -11.64 31.16
CA VAL A 61 2.68 -12.75 31.75
C VAL A 61 4.16 -12.47 31.61
N LYS A 62 4.85 -12.16 32.72
CA LYS A 62 6.30 -11.91 32.71
C LYS A 62 7.10 -13.20 32.48
N GLY A 63 8.15 -13.11 31.70
CA GLY A 63 9.15 -14.19 31.54
C GLY A 63 8.79 -15.26 30.49
N THR A 64 7.86 -15.03 29.60
CA THR A 64 7.53 -15.96 28.51
C THR A 64 8.10 -15.46 27.17
N GLU A 65 8.97 -16.28 26.57
CA GLU A 65 9.57 -15.98 25.24
C GLU A 65 8.67 -16.33 24.06
N LYS A 66 7.60 -17.11 24.25
CA LYS A 66 6.75 -17.62 23.16
C LYS A 66 5.31 -17.09 23.24
N GLN A 67 4.88 -16.42 22.18
CA GLN A 67 3.50 -16.01 21.98
C GLN A 67 2.73 -17.07 21.20
N PHE A 68 1.45 -17.24 21.49
CA PHE A 68 0.55 -18.13 20.77
C PHE A 68 -0.75 -17.43 20.37
N LEU A 69 -1.32 -17.87 19.25
CA LEU A 69 -2.60 -17.35 18.76
C LEU A 69 -3.75 -17.85 19.65
N THR A 70 -4.65 -16.94 20.01
CA THR A 70 -5.89 -17.31 20.72
C THR A 70 -6.82 -18.15 19.84
N LYS A 71 -7.79 -18.82 20.43
CA LYS A 71 -8.82 -19.57 19.69
C LYS A 71 -9.56 -18.70 18.65
N PRO A 72 -10.01 -17.46 18.98
CA PRO A 72 -10.59 -16.55 17.99
C PRO A 72 -9.64 -16.22 16.84
N ALA A 73 -8.37 -15.95 17.11
CA ALA A 73 -7.37 -15.66 16.07
C ALA A 73 -7.16 -16.86 15.14
N ASN A 74 -7.07 -18.09 15.69
CA ASN A 74 -7.00 -19.31 14.86
C ASN A 74 -8.27 -19.55 14.04
N LYS A 75 -9.46 -19.26 14.60
CA LYS A 75 -10.72 -19.33 13.85
C LYS A 75 -10.76 -18.31 12.71
N ALA A 76 -10.23 -17.09 12.92
CA ALA A 76 -10.13 -16.08 11.88
C ALA A 76 -9.25 -16.53 10.70
N LEU A 77 -8.09 -17.14 10.99
CA LEU A 77 -7.24 -17.78 9.96
C LEU A 77 -7.99 -18.88 9.20
N SER A 78 -8.73 -19.71 9.93
CA SER A 78 -9.51 -20.80 9.31
C SER A 78 -10.64 -20.27 8.42
N ARG A 79 -11.29 -19.16 8.80
CA ARG A 79 -12.30 -18.47 7.96
C ARG A 79 -11.63 -17.87 6.72
N ALA A 80 -10.53 -17.13 6.88
CA ALA A 80 -9.77 -16.59 5.76
C ALA A 80 -9.36 -17.68 4.76
N LYS A 81 -8.92 -18.85 5.23
CA LYS A 81 -8.61 -19.98 4.38
C LYS A 81 -9.82 -20.51 3.60
N LYS A 82 -11.01 -20.50 4.18
CA LYS A 82 -12.24 -20.94 3.51
C LYS A 82 -12.67 -19.98 2.39
N LEU A 83 -12.32 -18.70 2.48
CA LEU A 83 -12.62 -17.69 1.47
C LEU A 83 -11.71 -17.76 0.24
N LEU A 84 -10.58 -18.48 0.29
CA LEU A 84 -9.64 -18.59 -0.82
C LEU A 84 -10.29 -18.97 -2.17
N PRO A 85 -11.17 -20.01 -2.24
CA PRO A 85 -11.80 -20.40 -3.50
C PRO A 85 -12.71 -19.31 -4.08
N ASP A 86 -13.40 -18.55 -3.22
CA ASP A 86 -14.36 -17.52 -3.64
C ASP A 86 -13.66 -16.37 -4.36
N PHE A 87 -12.42 -16.07 -3.98
CA PHE A 87 -11.57 -15.04 -4.61
C PHE A 87 -10.57 -15.62 -5.63
N GLY A 88 -10.53 -16.96 -5.78
CA GLY A 88 -9.60 -17.67 -6.67
C GLY A 88 -8.13 -17.55 -6.24
N ASP A 89 -7.90 -17.43 -4.93
CA ASP A 89 -6.57 -17.28 -4.33
C ASP A 89 -5.98 -18.63 -3.89
N GLU A 90 -4.65 -18.71 -3.89
CA GLU A 90 -3.89 -19.85 -3.34
C GLU A 90 -3.33 -19.54 -1.95
N TYR A 91 -3.15 -18.25 -1.62
CA TYR A 91 -2.58 -17.80 -0.34
C TYR A 91 -3.54 -16.85 0.37
N ILE A 92 -3.53 -16.91 1.72
CA ILE A 92 -4.31 -16.00 2.54
C ILE A 92 -3.69 -14.61 2.48
N SER A 93 -4.39 -13.68 1.85
CA SER A 93 -4.02 -12.28 1.78
C SER A 93 -4.41 -11.51 3.05
N ILE A 94 -3.87 -10.29 3.18
CA ILE A 94 -4.23 -9.38 4.27
C ILE A 94 -5.71 -9.05 4.26
N GLU A 95 -6.30 -8.85 3.07
CA GLU A 95 -7.71 -8.56 2.89
C GLU A 95 -8.59 -9.72 3.39
N LEU A 96 -8.26 -10.96 2.99
CA LEU A 96 -8.98 -12.15 3.45
C LEU A 96 -8.77 -12.39 4.93
N MET A 97 -7.61 -12.03 5.48
CA MET A 97 -7.36 -12.09 6.91
C MET A 97 -8.24 -11.10 7.67
N LEU A 98 -8.35 -9.85 7.20
CA LEU A 98 -9.24 -8.83 7.78
C LEU A 98 -10.71 -9.27 7.70
N MET A 99 -11.14 -9.81 6.57
CA MET A 99 -12.48 -10.36 6.39
C MET A 99 -12.73 -11.55 7.33
N GLY A 100 -11.77 -12.47 7.45
CA GLY A 100 -11.86 -13.60 8.37
C GLY A 100 -11.94 -13.19 9.85
N ILE A 101 -11.37 -12.03 10.23
CA ILE A 101 -11.51 -11.44 11.57
C ILE A 101 -12.88 -10.78 11.70
N ALA A 102 -13.31 -9.97 10.73
CA ALA A 102 -14.58 -9.25 10.75
C ALA A 102 -15.78 -10.20 10.87
N LEU A 103 -15.72 -11.36 10.25
CA LEU A 103 -16.76 -12.40 10.34
C LEU A 103 -16.71 -13.20 11.66
N GLY A 104 -15.94 -12.74 12.63
CA GLY A 104 -15.80 -13.39 13.95
C GLY A 104 -16.83 -12.95 14.95
N ASP A 105 -17.06 -13.81 15.97
CA ASP A 105 -17.99 -13.57 17.09
C ASP A 105 -17.29 -12.90 18.29
N ASP A 106 -15.97 -12.69 18.20
CA ASP A 106 -15.17 -12.08 19.24
C ASP A 106 -15.32 -10.56 19.27
N GLU A 107 -14.75 -9.92 20.27
CA GLU A 107 -14.90 -8.47 20.50
C GLU A 107 -14.44 -7.64 19.28
N THR A 108 -13.33 -8.05 18.64
CA THR A 108 -12.82 -7.36 17.46
C THR A 108 -13.73 -7.54 16.24
N GLY A 109 -14.24 -8.76 16.00
CA GLY A 109 -15.17 -9.03 14.91
C GLY A 109 -16.47 -8.24 15.09
N LYS A 110 -17.04 -8.25 16.29
CA LYS A 110 -18.24 -7.46 16.61
C LYS A 110 -18.04 -5.96 16.45
N LEU A 111 -16.87 -5.44 16.85
CA LEU A 111 -16.52 -4.04 16.64
C LEU A 111 -16.50 -3.69 15.15
N LEU A 112 -15.85 -4.49 14.33
CA LEU A 112 -15.77 -4.27 12.88
C LEU A 112 -17.15 -4.34 12.22
N GLN A 113 -17.97 -5.33 12.58
CA GLN A 113 -19.34 -5.46 12.06
C GLN A 113 -20.24 -4.28 12.47
N ALA A 114 -20.15 -3.83 13.72
CA ALA A 114 -20.91 -2.69 14.22
C ALA A 114 -20.56 -1.39 13.50
N GLU A 115 -19.32 -1.26 13.04
CA GLU A 115 -18.84 -0.11 12.26
C GLU A 115 -19.10 -0.26 10.74
N GLY A 116 -19.72 -1.36 10.28
CA GLY A 116 -20.12 -1.55 8.88
C GLY A 116 -19.26 -2.52 8.07
N ALA A 117 -18.24 -3.16 8.65
CA ALA A 117 -17.43 -4.17 7.94
C ALA A 117 -18.18 -5.49 7.83
N THR A 118 -19.25 -5.52 7.04
CA THR A 118 -20.03 -6.72 6.72
C THR A 118 -19.33 -7.54 5.63
N GLU A 119 -19.79 -8.78 5.44
CA GLU A 119 -19.25 -9.68 4.41
C GLU A 119 -19.39 -9.08 3.02
N GLU A 120 -20.57 -8.54 2.71
CA GLU A 120 -20.86 -7.92 1.42
C GLU A 120 -20.03 -6.66 1.17
N ALA A 121 -19.91 -5.79 2.18
CA ALA A 121 -19.15 -4.55 2.07
C ALA A 121 -17.65 -4.83 1.89
N LEU A 122 -17.10 -5.81 2.63
CA LEU A 122 -15.70 -6.20 2.50
C LEU A 122 -15.43 -6.88 1.17
N SER A 123 -16.30 -7.78 0.69
CA SER A 123 -16.16 -8.42 -0.62
C SER A 123 -16.11 -7.37 -1.73
N ALA A 124 -17.04 -6.43 -1.77
CA ALA A 124 -17.07 -5.36 -2.75
C ALA A 124 -15.80 -4.48 -2.69
N ALA A 125 -15.34 -4.14 -1.47
CA ALA A 125 -14.12 -3.35 -1.28
C ALA A 125 -12.85 -4.12 -1.73
N ILE A 126 -12.80 -5.43 -1.50
CA ILE A 126 -11.69 -6.30 -1.94
C ILE A 126 -11.67 -6.40 -3.47
N GLU A 127 -12.81 -6.59 -4.13
CA GLU A 127 -12.90 -6.62 -5.59
C GLU A 127 -12.46 -5.29 -6.21
N GLU A 128 -12.87 -4.16 -5.64
CA GLU A 128 -12.45 -2.83 -6.09
C GLU A 128 -10.94 -2.61 -5.91
N LEU A 129 -10.38 -3.05 -4.77
CA LEU A 129 -8.94 -2.97 -4.49
C LEU A 129 -8.13 -3.79 -5.50
N ARG A 130 -8.57 -5.02 -5.73
CA ARG A 130 -7.85 -6.00 -6.55
C ARG A 130 -7.98 -5.78 -8.05
N LYS A 131 -9.06 -5.18 -8.51
CA LYS A 131 -9.34 -4.98 -9.95
C LYS A 131 -9.14 -6.27 -10.77
N GLY A 132 -9.63 -7.40 -10.25
CA GLY A 132 -9.53 -8.71 -10.87
C GLY A 132 -8.21 -9.47 -10.66
N ARG A 133 -7.28 -8.96 -9.86
CA ARG A 133 -6.03 -9.68 -9.52
C ARG A 133 -6.31 -10.77 -8.49
N LYS A 134 -5.59 -11.88 -8.61
CA LYS A 134 -5.63 -13.04 -7.70
C LYS A 134 -4.30 -13.17 -6.97
N VAL A 135 -4.33 -13.71 -5.76
CA VAL A 135 -3.14 -13.96 -4.94
C VAL A 135 -2.70 -15.41 -5.16
N THR A 136 -1.91 -15.63 -6.20
CA THR A 136 -1.40 -16.95 -6.61
C THR A 136 0.02 -17.24 -6.14
N ASP A 137 0.70 -16.25 -5.57
CA ASP A 137 2.03 -16.41 -4.97
C ASP A 137 2.13 -15.65 -3.64
N GLN A 138 3.14 -15.99 -2.85
CA GLN A 138 3.33 -15.43 -1.51
C GLN A 138 3.74 -13.94 -1.53
N SER A 139 4.18 -13.43 -2.67
CA SER A 139 4.62 -12.05 -2.87
C SER A 139 3.56 -11.16 -3.55
N ALA A 140 2.42 -11.74 -3.97
CA ALA A 140 1.36 -11.03 -4.69
C ALA A 140 0.84 -9.80 -3.92
N GLU A 141 0.82 -9.86 -2.57
CA GLU A 141 0.45 -8.71 -1.72
C GLU A 141 1.43 -7.53 -1.84
N SER A 142 2.71 -7.80 -2.05
CA SER A 142 3.71 -6.74 -2.24
C SER A 142 3.48 -5.93 -3.52
N GLY A 143 2.66 -6.46 -4.43
CA GLY A 143 2.28 -5.82 -5.69
C GLY A 143 1.18 -4.76 -5.57
N TYR A 144 0.49 -4.64 -4.43
CA TYR A 144 -0.52 -3.59 -4.23
C TYR A 144 0.12 -2.26 -3.85
N ASN A 145 -0.29 -1.19 -4.53
CA ASN A 145 0.24 0.15 -4.31
C ASN A 145 1.78 0.25 -4.45
N SER A 146 2.37 -0.55 -5.34
CA SER A 146 3.82 -0.56 -5.57
C SER A 146 4.35 0.81 -5.99
N LEU A 147 3.60 1.55 -6.81
CA LEU A 147 3.93 2.93 -7.18
C LEU A 147 3.98 3.84 -5.95
N LYS A 148 3.03 3.72 -5.02
CA LYS A 148 3.03 4.52 -3.79
C LYS A 148 4.18 4.16 -2.85
N LYS A 149 4.58 2.88 -2.80
CA LYS A 149 5.67 2.39 -1.95
C LYS A 149 7.06 2.74 -2.50
N PHE A 150 7.24 2.68 -3.82
CA PHE A 150 8.55 2.74 -4.46
C PHE A 150 8.71 3.92 -5.43
N ALA A 151 7.72 4.81 -5.52
CA ALA A 151 7.81 5.99 -6.35
C ALA A 151 7.33 7.24 -5.61
N ILE A 152 7.95 8.36 -5.92
CA ILE A 152 7.62 9.67 -5.38
C ILE A 152 6.81 10.42 -6.43
N ASN A 153 5.62 10.88 -6.10
CA ASN A 153 4.79 11.70 -6.98
C ASN A 153 5.27 13.15 -6.97
N LEU A 154 5.87 13.59 -8.07
CA LEU A 154 6.40 14.95 -8.20
C LEU A 154 5.30 15.99 -8.36
N ASN A 155 4.14 15.65 -8.94
CA ASN A 155 3.00 16.58 -9.02
C ASN A 155 2.50 16.94 -7.61
N GLU A 156 2.30 15.96 -6.74
CA GLU A 156 1.89 16.21 -5.35
C GLU A 156 2.93 17.02 -4.57
N ARG A 157 4.21 16.81 -4.83
CA ARG A 157 5.28 17.63 -4.24
C ARG A 157 5.26 19.06 -4.75
N ALA A 158 4.98 19.27 -6.06
CA ALA A 158 4.81 20.59 -6.64
C ALA A 158 3.61 21.31 -6.05
N GLU A 159 2.44 20.66 -5.97
CA GLU A 159 1.22 21.20 -5.37
C GLU A 159 1.41 21.61 -3.90
N SER A 160 2.18 20.79 -3.16
CA SER A 160 2.47 21.08 -1.74
C SER A 160 3.60 22.11 -1.51
N GLY A 161 4.15 22.70 -2.57
CA GLY A 161 5.25 23.67 -2.49
C GLY A 161 6.59 23.09 -2.01
N LYS A 162 6.77 21.78 -2.12
CA LYS A 162 8.00 21.07 -1.71
C LYS A 162 9.04 20.92 -2.82
N LEU A 163 8.76 21.47 -4.00
CA LEU A 163 9.71 21.53 -5.09
C LEU A 163 10.13 22.98 -5.34
N ASP A 164 11.42 23.18 -5.55
CA ASP A 164 11.94 24.47 -5.96
C ASP A 164 11.61 24.76 -7.42
N PRO A 165 11.29 26.01 -7.78
CA PRO A 165 11.05 26.38 -9.17
C PRO A 165 12.33 26.24 -9.98
N SER A 166 12.24 25.60 -11.15
CA SER A 166 13.36 25.46 -12.08
C SER A 166 13.57 26.77 -12.84
N ILE A 167 14.68 27.43 -12.62
CA ILE A 167 15.03 28.70 -13.25
C ILE A 167 16.07 28.47 -14.34
N GLY A 168 15.86 29.08 -15.52
CA GLY A 168 16.83 29.06 -16.63
C GLY A 168 16.94 27.73 -17.37
N ARG A 169 15.92 26.87 -17.32
CA ARG A 169 15.85 25.57 -17.99
C ARG A 169 14.65 25.44 -18.94
N ASP A 170 14.11 26.55 -19.38
CA ASP A 170 12.89 26.57 -20.21
C ASP A 170 13.02 25.86 -21.55
N GLU A 171 14.19 25.97 -22.19
CA GLU A 171 14.43 25.31 -23.48
C GLU A 171 14.48 23.78 -23.33
N GLU A 172 15.23 23.28 -22.34
CA GLU A 172 15.34 21.85 -22.06
C GLU A 172 13.99 21.26 -21.66
N ILE A 173 13.25 21.93 -20.78
CA ILE A 173 11.90 21.52 -20.36
C ILE A 173 10.97 21.47 -21.58
N ARG A 174 10.94 22.51 -22.41
CA ARG A 174 10.13 22.54 -23.64
C ARG A 174 10.47 21.38 -24.57
N ARG A 175 11.77 21.11 -24.75
CA ARG A 175 12.23 19.99 -25.57
C ARG A 175 11.77 18.64 -25.04
N VAL A 176 11.86 18.42 -23.73
CA VAL A 176 11.38 17.20 -23.08
C VAL A 176 9.87 17.06 -23.22
N LEU A 177 9.08 18.10 -22.96
CA LEU A 177 7.63 18.11 -23.15
C LEU A 177 7.25 17.78 -24.61
N HIS A 178 7.96 18.34 -25.58
CA HIS A 178 7.74 18.03 -26.99
C HIS A 178 8.03 16.55 -27.32
N ILE A 179 9.06 15.94 -26.71
CA ILE A 179 9.35 14.51 -26.90
C ILE A 179 8.27 13.65 -26.23
N LEU A 180 7.86 13.97 -25.00
CA LEU A 180 6.81 13.26 -24.28
C LEU A 180 5.44 13.32 -24.98
N SER A 181 5.17 14.40 -25.73
CA SER A 181 3.92 14.56 -26.49
C SER A 181 3.83 13.72 -27.76
N ARG A 182 4.90 13.02 -28.14
CA ARG A 182 4.92 12.19 -29.36
C ARG A 182 4.13 10.91 -29.15
N ARG A 183 3.52 10.38 -30.22
CA ARG A 183 2.83 9.08 -30.19
C ARG A 183 3.78 7.88 -30.04
N LYS A 184 5.00 8.01 -30.54
CA LYS A 184 6.06 6.98 -30.50
C LYS A 184 7.40 7.65 -30.23
N LYS A 185 8.37 6.89 -29.68
CA LYS A 185 9.71 7.39 -29.34
C LYS A 185 9.64 8.59 -28.38
N ASN A 186 8.75 8.48 -27.39
CA ASN A 186 8.46 9.51 -26.40
C ASN A 186 9.26 9.36 -25.09
N ASN A 187 10.37 8.62 -25.12
CA ASN A 187 11.25 8.41 -23.96
C ASN A 187 12.48 9.31 -24.03
N PRO A 188 12.49 10.51 -23.44
CA PRO A 188 13.64 11.38 -23.41
C PRO A 188 14.73 10.86 -22.47
N ILE A 189 15.99 11.05 -22.84
CA ILE A 189 17.15 10.78 -21.98
C ILE A 189 17.89 12.10 -21.78
N LEU A 190 18.11 12.47 -20.50
CA LEU A 190 18.89 13.64 -20.09
C LEU A 190 20.34 13.21 -19.82
N ILE A 191 21.28 13.73 -20.60
CA ILE A 191 22.71 13.44 -20.48
C ILE A 191 23.43 14.70 -20.01
N GLY A 192 24.40 14.57 -19.13
CA GLY A 192 25.21 15.66 -18.61
C GLY A 192 25.99 15.23 -17.37
N GLU A 193 26.94 16.04 -16.96
CA GLU A 193 27.76 15.79 -15.76
C GLU A 193 26.92 15.80 -14.47
N ALA A 194 27.51 15.31 -13.38
CA ALA A 194 26.86 15.38 -12.07
C ALA A 194 26.63 16.85 -11.66
N GLY A 195 25.50 17.15 -11.03
CA GLY A 195 25.21 18.49 -10.51
C GLY A 195 24.69 19.52 -11.52
N VAL A 196 24.64 19.22 -12.83
CA VAL A 196 24.18 20.19 -13.86
C VAL A 196 22.66 20.44 -13.88
N GLY A 197 21.90 19.88 -12.94
CA GLY A 197 20.46 20.14 -12.78
C GLY A 197 19.54 19.25 -13.62
N LYS A 198 19.95 18.01 -14.00
CA LYS A 198 19.07 17.07 -14.72
C LYS A 198 17.76 16.77 -13.97
N THR A 199 17.82 16.60 -12.67
CA THR A 199 16.65 16.38 -11.81
C THR A 199 15.74 17.61 -11.79
N ALA A 200 16.32 18.81 -11.72
CA ALA A 200 15.55 20.06 -11.73
C ALA A 200 14.70 20.24 -13.01
N ILE A 201 15.15 19.69 -14.15
CA ILE A 201 14.35 19.69 -15.38
C ILE A 201 13.09 18.83 -15.19
N VAL A 202 13.21 17.64 -14.59
CA VAL A 202 12.07 16.76 -14.35
C VAL A 202 11.09 17.37 -13.33
N GLU A 203 11.61 17.98 -12.28
CA GLU A 203 10.82 18.72 -11.28
C GLU A 203 10.11 19.94 -11.92
N GLY A 204 10.79 20.66 -12.80
CA GLY A 204 10.20 21.76 -13.57
C GLY A 204 9.07 21.32 -14.50
N ILE A 205 9.14 20.10 -15.07
CA ILE A 205 8.03 19.54 -15.85
C ILE A 205 6.82 19.27 -14.94
N ALA A 206 7.02 18.66 -13.76
CA ALA A 206 5.94 18.42 -12.80
C ALA A 206 5.26 19.75 -12.39
N TRP A 207 6.04 20.79 -12.15
CA TRP A 207 5.54 22.15 -11.88
C TRP A 207 4.66 22.68 -13.03
N ARG A 208 5.09 22.56 -14.28
CA ARG A 208 4.33 23.02 -15.45
C ARG A 208 3.04 22.21 -15.64
N ILE A 209 3.05 20.91 -15.36
CA ILE A 209 1.83 20.09 -15.40
C ILE A 209 0.81 20.60 -14.37
N VAL A 210 1.23 20.85 -13.14
CA VAL A 210 0.37 21.36 -12.07
C VAL A 210 -0.20 22.74 -12.42
N GLN A 211 0.59 23.60 -13.05
CA GLN A 211 0.13 24.93 -13.52
C GLN A 211 -0.69 24.89 -14.82
N GLY A 212 -0.80 23.73 -15.47
CA GLY A 212 -1.48 23.59 -16.75
C GLY A 212 -0.71 24.15 -17.95
N ASP A 213 0.57 24.55 -17.76
CA ASP A 213 1.45 25.08 -18.80
C ASP A 213 2.15 23.97 -19.58
N VAL A 214 1.37 23.03 -20.08
CA VAL A 214 1.81 21.89 -20.88
C VAL A 214 0.81 21.59 -21.99
N PRO A 215 1.22 20.84 -23.06
CA PRO A 215 0.30 20.36 -24.07
C PRO A 215 -0.88 19.57 -23.46
N GLU A 216 -2.05 19.64 -24.09
CA GLU A 216 -3.30 19.10 -23.57
C GLU A 216 -3.19 17.60 -23.19
N ASN A 217 -2.49 16.82 -24.00
CA ASN A 217 -2.28 15.39 -23.76
C ASN A 217 -1.38 15.08 -22.54
N LEU A 218 -0.75 16.09 -21.93
CA LEU A 218 0.10 15.95 -20.74
C LEU A 218 -0.53 16.54 -19.48
N ARG A 219 -1.64 17.28 -19.55
CA ARG A 219 -2.24 17.99 -18.41
C ARG A 219 -2.66 17.08 -17.26
N GLU A 220 -3.14 15.87 -17.57
CA GLU A 220 -3.60 14.91 -16.58
C GLU A 220 -2.52 13.86 -16.22
N LYS A 221 -1.31 14.01 -16.76
CA LYS A 221 -0.25 13.04 -16.50
C LYS A 221 0.45 13.31 -15.17
N LYS A 222 0.83 12.22 -14.51
CA LYS A 222 1.60 12.25 -13.26
C LYS A 222 3.05 11.89 -13.55
N ILE A 223 3.97 12.61 -12.93
CA ILE A 223 5.40 12.30 -12.96
C ILE A 223 5.74 11.58 -11.66
N LEU A 224 6.19 10.35 -11.80
CA LEU A 224 6.59 9.51 -10.68
C LEU A 224 8.09 9.24 -10.78
N THR A 225 8.83 9.60 -9.73
CA THR A 225 10.25 9.25 -9.62
C THR A 225 10.38 7.91 -8.92
N LEU A 226 10.95 6.92 -9.62
CA LEU A 226 11.18 5.60 -9.05
C LEU A 226 12.37 5.62 -8.10
N ASP A 227 12.17 5.17 -6.86
CA ASP A 227 13.23 5.00 -5.86
C ASP A 227 13.86 3.61 -6.00
N ILE A 228 14.94 3.55 -6.76
CA ILE A 228 15.70 2.30 -6.99
C ILE A 228 16.33 1.79 -5.68
N ALA A 229 16.73 2.69 -4.78
CA ALA A 229 17.30 2.27 -3.50
C ALA A 229 16.25 1.57 -2.62
N ALA A 230 15.03 2.12 -2.55
CA ALA A 230 13.91 1.50 -1.84
C ALA A 230 13.50 0.14 -2.47
N LEU A 231 13.58 0.02 -3.80
CA LEU A 231 13.29 -1.25 -4.50
C LEU A 231 14.28 -2.36 -4.13
N ILE A 232 15.56 -2.01 -3.98
CA ILE A 232 16.63 -2.96 -3.64
C ILE A 232 16.67 -3.22 -2.14
N ALA A 233 16.36 -2.21 -1.31
CA ALA A 233 16.40 -2.32 0.13
C ALA A 233 15.48 -3.44 0.64
N GLY A 234 16.03 -4.34 1.45
CA GLY A 234 15.30 -5.48 2.02
C GLY A 234 14.99 -6.63 1.04
N ALA A 235 15.38 -6.53 -0.22
CA ALA A 235 15.32 -7.67 -1.14
C ALA A 235 16.48 -8.64 -0.82
N LYS A 236 16.14 -9.79 -0.25
CA LYS A 236 17.14 -10.82 0.11
C LYS A 236 17.65 -11.60 -1.11
N TYR A 237 16.84 -11.68 -2.15
CA TYR A 237 17.12 -12.42 -3.38
C TYR A 237 16.82 -11.56 -4.60
N LYS A 238 17.53 -11.83 -5.71
CA LYS A 238 17.34 -11.13 -6.99
C LYS A 238 15.88 -11.19 -7.49
N GLY A 239 15.19 -12.30 -7.23
CA GLY A 239 13.78 -12.49 -7.60
C GLY A 239 12.83 -11.46 -6.96
N GLU A 240 13.05 -11.09 -5.70
CA GLU A 240 12.19 -10.10 -4.99
C GLU A 240 12.26 -8.71 -5.64
N PHE A 241 13.43 -8.30 -6.12
CA PHE A 241 13.56 -7.04 -6.88
C PHE A 241 12.80 -7.11 -8.20
N GLU A 242 12.93 -8.22 -8.94
CA GLU A 242 12.26 -8.43 -10.22
C GLU A 242 10.73 -8.43 -10.04
N GLU A 243 10.22 -9.03 -8.97
CA GLU A 243 8.79 -9.05 -8.63
C GLU A 243 8.26 -7.64 -8.30
N ARG A 244 8.98 -6.87 -7.48
CA ARG A 244 8.62 -5.47 -7.17
C ARG A 244 8.58 -4.61 -8.43
N LEU A 245 9.57 -4.76 -9.30
CA LEU A 245 9.62 -4.04 -10.57
C LEU A 245 8.47 -4.44 -11.50
N LYS A 246 8.15 -5.75 -11.61
CA LYS A 246 6.99 -6.25 -12.36
C LYS A 246 5.69 -5.67 -11.82
N ALA A 247 5.52 -5.62 -10.50
CA ALA A 247 4.33 -5.07 -9.87
C ALA A 247 4.13 -3.59 -10.25
N ILE A 248 5.19 -2.79 -10.22
CA ILE A 248 5.17 -1.38 -10.66
C ILE A 248 4.79 -1.27 -12.15
N LEU A 249 5.41 -2.07 -13.02
CA LEU A 249 5.11 -2.05 -14.45
C LEU A 249 3.64 -2.44 -14.74
N ASN A 250 3.11 -3.42 -14.02
CA ASN A 250 1.72 -3.83 -14.14
C ASN A 250 0.78 -2.72 -13.66
N GLU A 251 1.12 -2.02 -12.57
CA GLU A 251 0.33 -0.91 -12.05
C GLU A 251 0.32 0.28 -13.01
N ILE A 252 1.47 0.64 -13.60
CA ILE A 252 1.56 1.67 -14.65
C ILE A 252 0.71 1.28 -15.87
N SER A 253 0.82 0.03 -16.32
CA SER A 253 0.06 -0.45 -17.48
C SER A 253 -1.45 -0.44 -17.23
N ALA A 254 -1.88 -0.74 -16.00
CA ALA A 254 -3.29 -0.71 -15.61
C ALA A 254 -3.85 0.72 -15.46
N ALA A 255 -2.99 1.70 -15.16
CA ALA A 255 -3.38 3.10 -15.08
C ALA A 255 -3.68 3.75 -16.44
N ALA A 256 -3.54 3.00 -17.55
CA ALA A 256 -3.80 3.43 -18.94
C ALA A 256 -3.11 4.75 -19.30
N GLY A 257 -1.91 4.85 -18.83
CA GLY A 257 -0.97 5.93 -18.82
C GLY A 257 -0.92 7.00 -19.82
#